data_ec259b0facc740e4d4ff27f2e0bd39c3
#
_entry.id   ec259b0facc740e4d4ff27f2e0bd39c3
#
_cell.length_a   1.000
_cell.length_b   1.000
_cell.length_c   1.000
_cell.angle_alpha   90.00
_cell.angle_beta   90.00
_cell.angle_gamma   90.00
#
_symmetry.space_group_name_H-M   'P 1'
#
loop_
_entity.id
_entity.type
_entity.pdbx_description
1 polymer ?
#
loop_
_entity_poly.entity_id
_entity_poly.type
_entity_poly.pdbx_seq_one_letter_code
_entity_poly.pdbx_strand_id
1 'polypeptide(L)'
;MKKKTYEPGEFYNYQLIIKHLLETPLFFAPDQQIVYRDKVRLTYRMFNERIHRLANALKLLGVKTGDTVCVFDYDSHRYLECFFAIPMMGAVIHTQNWRLSPEQILYTMNHAEDDVVLIHADFLPCLEAIKDKLTTVKKVVLITDDDQRPATKANIDIEYEEMLRGASRHYDFPDLDEYTKATTFYTTGTTGAPKGVYFSHRQLVLHTQAVLIGLGAYESVARFRSNDVYMPITPMFHVHAWGIPYVATLMGVKQVYPGKYEPEMLMKLILTEKVTFSHCVPTILHMLVSNPTVKKLDLSKWKVIIGGSRLPKGLAKATMDLGIQVFSGYGMSETCPVISLATLKPHMLDWNKENQIDKLIMTGLPIPLVYAKIVDRSGREVLHNGESTGELILRAPWLTETYFNDPERTKDLWKGGWLYTGDVANIDPAGYIQITDRTKDVIKTGGEWISSLELENLISQHEAVSEAAAIGIPDDKWGERPLLIVVLRPEYKDKVGNKDLQKFMANFAKEGKIPKYGVPDRYLIVDGIPKTSVGKINKIQLRKLYG
;
A
#
# COMPACT_ATOMS: atom_id res chain seq x y z
N MET A 1 10.38 -31.15 16.24
CA MET A 1 10.86 -31.76 14.98
C MET A 1 12.39 -31.78 15.03
N LYS A 2 13.04 -32.93 14.86
CA LYS A 2 14.50 -32.98 14.70
C LYS A 2 14.86 -32.28 13.38
N LYS A 3 15.66 -31.18 13.43
CA LYS A 3 16.28 -30.64 12.23
C LYS A 3 17.04 -31.76 11.56
N LYS A 4 16.67 -32.15 10.34
CA LYS A 4 17.54 -32.97 9.49
C LYS A 4 18.75 -32.11 9.15
N THR A 5 19.86 -32.33 9.82
CA THR A 5 21.15 -31.82 9.37
C THR A 5 21.53 -32.67 8.17
N TYR A 6 21.50 -32.08 6.99
CA TYR A 6 22.15 -32.66 5.83
C TYR A 6 23.66 -32.41 5.98
N GLU A 7 24.46 -33.47 5.84
CA GLU A 7 25.90 -33.30 5.71
C GLU A 7 26.14 -32.41 4.48
N PRO A 8 27.07 -31.42 4.57
CA PRO A 8 27.43 -30.61 3.43
C PRO A 8 28.13 -31.48 2.40
N GLY A 9 27.36 -31.97 1.44
CA GLY A 9 27.80 -32.63 0.24
C GLY A 9 27.81 -31.69 -0.96
N GLU A 10 27.60 -32.21 -2.12
CA GLU A 10 27.44 -31.43 -3.36
C GLU A 10 26.09 -30.68 -3.45
N PHE A 11 25.24 -30.78 -2.42
CA PHE A 11 23.90 -30.17 -2.38
C PHE A 11 23.98 -28.73 -1.86
N TYR A 12 23.56 -27.78 -2.70
CA TYR A 12 23.41 -26.38 -2.30
C TYR A 12 22.05 -26.14 -1.61
N ASN A 13 22.09 -25.69 -0.36
CA ASN A 13 20.89 -25.35 0.39
C ASN A 13 20.37 -23.96 -0.02
N TYR A 14 19.52 -23.95 -1.04
CA TYR A 14 18.99 -22.74 -1.66
C TYR A 14 18.08 -21.96 -0.71
N GLN A 15 18.51 -20.78 -0.30
CA GLN A 15 17.76 -19.89 0.60
C GLN A 15 16.84 -18.97 -0.22
N LEU A 16 15.62 -18.69 0.30
CA LEU A 16 14.68 -17.76 -0.33
C LEU A 16 15.06 -16.31 0.04
N ILE A 17 16.07 -15.77 -0.63
CA ILE A 17 16.60 -14.43 -0.38
C ILE A 17 16.40 -13.49 -1.57
N ILE A 18 16.30 -12.19 -1.29
CA ILE A 18 15.94 -11.14 -2.26
C ILE A 18 16.87 -11.11 -3.48
N LYS A 19 18.16 -11.43 -3.33
CA LYS A 19 19.10 -11.41 -4.46
C LYS A 19 18.64 -12.27 -5.63
N HIS A 20 17.94 -13.39 -5.37
CA HIS A 20 17.45 -14.28 -6.43
C HIS A 20 16.31 -13.67 -7.25
N LEU A 21 15.59 -12.68 -6.73
CA LEU A 21 14.59 -11.94 -7.51
C LEU A 21 15.22 -11.09 -8.61
N LEU A 22 16.48 -10.66 -8.41
CA LEU A 22 17.21 -9.83 -9.36
C LEU A 22 17.89 -10.65 -10.46
N GLU A 23 18.15 -11.94 -10.27
CA GLU A 23 18.78 -12.80 -11.26
C GLU A 23 17.93 -12.95 -12.52
N THR A 24 16.62 -13.17 -12.37
CA THR A 24 15.72 -13.39 -13.49
C THR A 24 15.74 -12.26 -14.54
N PRO A 25 15.57 -10.97 -14.18
CA PRO A 25 15.59 -9.90 -15.18
C PRO A 25 16.94 -9.74 -15.87
N LEU A 26 18.06 -10.11 -15.22
CA LEU A 26 19.38 -10.03 -15.81
C LEU A 26 19.58 -11.07 -16.93
N PHE A 27 18.87 -12.20 -16.88
CA PHE A 27 18.85 -13.19 -17.96
C PHE A 27 17.77 -12.89 -19.01
N PHE A 28 16.56 -12.54 -18.54
CA PHE A 28 15.38 -12.46 -19.39
C PHE A 28 15.22 -11.11 -20.10
N ALA A 29 15.53 -10.01 -19.41
CA ALA A 29 15.29 -8.64 -19.89
C ALA A 29 16.40 -7.65 -19.48
N PRO A 30 17.71 -7.99 -19.70
CA PRO A 30 18.82 -7.19 -19.16
C PRO A 30 18.87 -5.75 -19.67
N ASP A 31 18.33 -5.51 -20.86
CA ASP A 31 18.33 -4.19 -21.51
C ASP A 31 17.00 -3.45 -21.36
N GLN A 32 16.02 -4.03 -20.62
CA GLN A 32 14.77 -3.35 -20.31
C GLN A 32 15.01 -2.17 -19.37
N GLN A 33 14.16 -1.16 -19.48
CA GLN A 33 14.38 0.14 -18.85
C GLN A 33 13.76 0.28 -17.46
N ILE A 34 14.50 0.99 -16.59
CA ILE A 34 14.02 1.61 -15.34
C ILE A 34 14.15 3.12 -15.53
N VAL A 35 13.04 3.82 -15.43
CA VAL A 35 12.92 5.25 -15.75
C VAL A 35 12.58 6.01 -14.48
N TYR A 36 13.27 7.11 -14.22
CA TYR A 36 12.92 8.05 -13.16
C TYR A 36 12.57 9.40 -13.77
N ARG A 37 11.30 9.74 -13.72
CA ARG A 37 10.73 10.97 -14.31
C ARG A 37 11.18 11.12 -15.78
N ASP A 38 11.58 12.31 -16.18
CA ASP A 38 12.25 12.64 -17.44
C ASP A 38 13.77 12.85 -17.26
N LYS A 39 14.34 12.41 -16.13
CA LYS A 39 15.71 12.67 -15.72
C LYS A 39 16.66 11.49 -15.95
N VAL A 40 16.25 10.27 -15.59
CA VAL A 40 17.15 9.11 -15.59
C VAL A 40 16.53 7.93 -16.33
N ARG A 41 17.34 7.25 -17.15
CA ARG A 41 17.02 5.95 -17.78
C ARG A 41 18.17 5.00 -17.54
N LEU A 42 17.87 3.87 -16.90
CA LEU A 42 18.78 2.78 -16.65
C LEU A 42 18.29 1.53 -17.35
N THR A 43 19.19 0.62 -17.71
CA THR A 43 18.83 -0.76 -18.00
C THR A 43 18.91 -1.61 -16.72
N TYR A 44 18.36 -2.84 -16.72
CA TYR A 44 18.54 -3.74 -15.58
C TYR A 44 20.03 -4.08 -15.34
N ARG A 45 20.88 -4.12 -16.40
CA ARG A 45 22.34 -4.24 -16.24
C ARG A 45 22.93 -3.07 -15.46
N MET A 46 22.58 -1.84 -15.85
CA MET A 46 23.03 -0.63 -15.15
C MET A 46 22.50 -0.58 -13.72
N PHE A 47 21.24 -0.94 -13.54
CA PHE A 47 20.61 -1.03 -12.22
C PHE A 47 21.35 -2.02 -11.32
N ASN A 48 21.67 -3.21 -11.82
CA ASN A 48 22.46 -4.19 -11.08
C ASN A 48 23.87 -3.66 -10.73
N GLU A 49 24.57 -3.01 -11.66
CA GLU A 49 25.86 -2.38 -11.38
C GLU A 49 25.73 -1.34 -10.25
N ARG A 50 24.67 -0.54 -10.26
CA ARG A 50 24.42 0.48 -9.23
C ARG A 50 24.12 -0.13 -7.88
N ILE A 51 23.41 -1.26 -7.83
CA ILE A 51 23.19 -2.04 -6.58
C ILE A 51 24.53 -2.49 -5.98
N HIS A 52 25.44 -3.04 -6.78
CA HIS A 52 26.78 -3.41 -6.32
C HIS A 52 27.59 -2.21 -5.82
N ARG A 53 27.53 -1.08 -6.54
CA ARG A 53 28.18 0.17 -6.12
C ARG A 53 27.59 0.70 -4.80
N LEU A 54 26.25 0.68 -4.66
CA LEU A 54 25.58 1.12 -3.42
C LEU A 54 26.00 0.24 -2.23
N ALA A 55 26.03 -1.07 -2.39
CA ALA A 55 26.48 -1.97 -1.32
C ALA A 55 27.94 -1.70 -0.91
N ASN A 56 28.86 -1.51 -1.89
CA ASN A 56 30.24 -1.14 -1.58
C ASN A 56 30.34 0.21 -0.87
N ALA A 57 29.59 1.21 -1.33
CA ALA A 57 29.59 2.55 -0.75
C ALA A 57 29.05 2.54 0.69
N LEU A 58 27.96 1.82 0.95
CA LEU A 58 27.42 1.64 2.30
C LEU A 58 28.39 0.92 3.22
N LYS A 59 29.10 -0.10 2.71
CA LYS A 59 30.19 -0.78 3.44
C LYS A 59 31.32 0.19 3.80
N LEU A 60 31.71 1.09 2.90
CA LEU A 60 32.72 2.14 3.17
C LEU A 60 32.24 3.15 4.21
N LEU A 61 30.94 3.42 4.29
CA LEU A 61 30.34 4.23 5.36
C LEU A 61 30.23 3.49 6.69
N GLY A 62 30.60 2.20 6.74
CA GLY A 62 30.64 1.38 7.93
C GLY A 62 29.40 0.51 8.18
N VAL A 63 28.47 0.43 7.21
CA VAL A 63 27.29 -0.45 7.31
C VAL A 63 27.69 -1.91 7.32
N LYS A 64 27.14 -2.67 8.25
CA LYS A 64 27.39 -4.11 8.48
C LYS A 64 26.06 -4.86 8.46
N THR A 65 26.16 -6.19 8.42
CA THR A 65 25.00 -7.07 8.62
C THR A 65 24.30 -6.75 9.94
N GLY A 66 22.99 -6.56 9.89
CA GLY A 66 22.14 -6.20 11.02
C GLY A 66 21.94 -4.70 11.26
N ASP A 67 22.80 -3.84 10.70
CA ASP A 67 22.62 -2.37 10.81
C ASP A 67 21.36 -1.93 10.04
N THR A 68 20.77 -0.82 10.46
CA THR A 68 19.56 -0.25 9.82
C THR A 68 19.91 0.96 8.98
N VAL A 69 19.48 0.96 7.71
CA VAL A 69 19.64 2.08 6.78
C VAL A 69 18.26 2.67 6.47
N CYS A 70 18.05 3.90 6.93
CA CYS A 70 16.84 4.66 6.69
C CYS A 70 16.85 5.27 5.28
N VAL A 71 15.78 5.05 4.52
CA VAL A 71 15.57 5.68 3.21
C VAL A 71 14.42 6.66 3.32
N PHE A 72 14.73 7.93 3.16
CA PHE A 72 13.84 9.06 3.31
C PHE A 72 13.77 9.82 1.97
N ASP A 73 13.15 9.18 0.97
CA ASP A 73 13.09 9.64 -0.42
C ASP A 73 11.66 9.56 -0.98
N TYR A 74 11.45 10.20 -2.13
CA TYR A 74 10.31 9.98 -3.00
C TYR A 74 10.43 8.68 -3.78
N ASP A 75 9.44 8.34 -4.60
CA ASP A 75 9.44 7.15 -5.45
C ASP A 75 10.46 7.29 -6.59
N SER A 76 11.65 6.75 -6.38
CA SER A 76 12.80 6.94 -7.28
C SER A 76 13.49 5.63 -7.63
N HIS A 77 14.33 5.67 -8.66
CA HIS A 77 15.23 4.57 -9.00
C HIS A 77 16.23 4.27 -7.86
N ARG A 78 16.64 5.30 -7.10
CA ARG A 78 17.53 5.16 -5.93
C ARG A 78 16.84 4.38 -4.81
N TYR A 79 15.54 4.64 -4.62
CA TYR A 79 14.74 3.87 -3.67
C TYR A 79 14.68 2.40 -4.06
N LEU A 80 14.49 2.10 -5.37
CA LEU A 80 14.51 0.73 -5.86
C LEU A 80 15.89 0.08 -5.67
N GLU A 81 16.99 0.80 -5.91
CA GLU A 81 18.35 0.33 -5.61
C GLU A 81 18.51 -0.06 -4.14
N CYS A 82 17.97 0.77 -3.23
CA CYS A 82 17.98 0.50 -1.79
C CYS A 82 17.16 -0.74 -1.42
N PHE A 83 16.03 -1.03 -2.09
CA PHE A 83 15.23 -2.24 -1.87
C PHE A 83 16.00 -3.53 -2.09
N PHE A 84 17.04 -3.49 -2.90
CA PHE A 84 17.92 -4.63 -3.19
C PHE A 84 19.23 -4.54 -2.43
N ALA A 85 20.01 -3.48 -2.61
CA ALA A 85 21.38 -3.39 -2.10
C ALA A 85 21.45 -3.56 -0.57
N ILE A 86 20.57 -2.88 0.18
CA ILE A 86 20.61 -2.89 1.64
C ILE A 86 20.29 -4.29 2.20
N PRO A 87 19.16 -4.92 1.85
CA PRO A 87 18.88 -6.26 2.36
C PRO A 87 19.86 -7.31 1.83
N MET A 88 20.30 -7.22 0.57
CA MET A 88 21.24 -8.20 -0.01
C MET A 88 22.59 -8.22 0.70
N MET A 89 23.03 -7.12 1.31
CA MET A 89 24.26 -7.10 2.13
C MET A 89 24.01 -7.55 3.60
N GLY A 90 22.76 -7.90 3.95
CA GLY A 90 22.37 -8.33 5.29
C GLY A 90 21.99 -7.19 6.25
N ALA A 91 21.93 -5.95 5.76
CA ALA A 91 21.41 -4.81 6.50
C ALA A 91 19.89 -4.73 6.39
N VAL A 92 19.27 -3.91 7.23
CA VAL A 92 17.82 -3.71 7.26
C VAL A 92 17.47 -2.38 6.61
N ILE A 93 16.62 -2.39 5.59
CA ILE A 93 16.09 -1.14 5.07
C ILE A 93 14.94 -0.64 5.94
N HIS A 94 15.05 0.58 6.48
CA HIS A 94 13.93 1.30 7.09
C HIS A 94 13.34 2.27 6.07
N THR A 95 12.10 2.04 5.66
CA THR A 95 11.41 2.90 4.69
C THR A 95 10.65 3.99 5.44
N GLN A 96 11.26 5.21 5.50
CA GLN A 96 10.73 6.32 6.30
C GLN A 96 9.53 6.99 5.65
N ASN A 97 8.43 7.08 6.39
CA ASN A 97 7.26 7.84 5.97
C ASN A 97 7.49 9.35 6.14
N TRP A 98 7.78 10.03 5.05
CA TRP A 98 8.07 11.47 5.00
C TRP A 98 6.84 12.38 5.25
N ARG A 99 5.64 11.82 5.37
CA ARG A 99 4.41 12.58 5.68
C ARG A 99 4.10 12.65 7.17
N LEU A 100 4.92 12.04 8.01
CA LEU A 100 4.79 12.11 9.47
C LEU A 100 5.25 13.47 10.00
N SER A 101 4.81 13.81 11.21
CA SER A 101 5.36 14.99 11.91
C SER A 101 6.83 14.76 12.28
N PRO A 102 7.63 15.83 12.46
CA PRO A 102 9.02 15.69 12.90
C PRO A 102 9.19 14.85 14.17
N GLU A 103 8.27 14.96 15.13
CA GLU A 103 8.29 14.17 16.37
C GLU A 103 8.05 12.68 16.10
N GLN A 104 7.15 12.36 15.18
CA GLN A 104 6.89 10.97 14.78
C GLN A 104 8.05 10.39 13.97
N ILE A 105 8.70 11.20 13.11
CA ILE A 105 9.90 10.81 12.37
C ILE A 105 11.04 10.54 13.35
N LEU A 106 11.28 11.42 14.30
CA LEU A 106 12.26 11.22 15.37
C LEU A 106 12.01 9.91 16.13
N TYR A 107 10.73 9.65 16.49
CA TYR A 107 10.36 8.42 17.17
C TYR A 107 10.67 7.20 16.30
N THR A 108 10.26 7.19 15.04
CA THR A 108 10.45 6.02 14.16
C THR A 108 11.93 5.76 13.88
N MET A 109 12.74 6.78 13.66
CA MET A 109 14.17 6.64 13.42
C MET A 109 14.93 6.11 14.66
N ASN A 110 14.65 6.65 15.83
CA ASN A 110 15.28 6.17 17.08
C ASN A 110 14.80 4.76 17.46
N HIS A 111 13.51 4.46 17.25
CA HIS A 111 12.95 3.13 17.55
C HIS A 111 13.43 2.06 16.55
N ALA A 112 13.66 2.41 15.29
CA ALA A 112 14.25 1.53 14.28
C ALA A 112 15.77 1.34 14.48
N GLU A 113 16.38 2.17 15.33
CA GLU A 113 17.82 2.22 15.57
C GLU A 113 18.60 2.49 14.26
N ASP A 114 18.19 3.52 13.50
CA ASP A 114 18.80 3.86 12.23
C ASP A 114 20.27 4.25 12.38
N ASP A 115 21.17 3.57 11.66
CA ASP A 115 22.61 3.83 11.66
C ASP A 115 23.01 4.83 10.57
N VAL A 116 22.40 4.73 9.40
CA VAL A 116 22.65 5.58 8.23
C VAL A 116 21.34 6.10 7.68
N VAL A 117 21.31 7.38 7.29
CA VAL A 117 20.14 8.01 6.69
C VAL A 117 20.46 8.43 5.26
N LEU A 118 19.71 7.93 4.29
CA LEU A 118 19.71 8.40 2.90
C LEU A 118 18.53 9.35 2.76
N ILE A 119 18.75 10.65 2.60
CA ILE A 119 17.70 11.66 2.67
C ILE A 119 17.63 12.55 1.43
N HIS A 120 16.44 12.68 0.85
CA HIS A 120 16.19 13.62 -0.23
C HIS A 120 16.23 15.06 0.28
N ALA A 121 16.76 15.96 -0.55
CA ALA A 121 16.97 17.37 -0.25
C ALA A 121 15.73 18.09 0.31
N ASP A 122 14.55 17.78 -0.21
CA ASP A 122 13.28 18.37 0.24
C ASP A 122 12.96 18.08 1.73
N PHE A 123 13.55 17.04 2.29
CA PHE A 123 13.30 16.63 3.69
C PHE A 123 14.38 17.09 4.66
N LEU A 124 15.41 17.78 4.20
CA LEU A 124 16.46 18.34 5.07
C LEU A 124 15.92 19.24 6.19
N PRO A 125 14.90 20.10 5.97
CA PRO A 125 14.34 20.89 7.07
C PRO A 125 13.77 20.04 8.21
N CYS A 126 13.21 18.87 7.89
CA CYS A 126 12.74 17.92 8.91
C CYS A 126 13.92 17.32 9.69
N LEU A 127 14.97 16.88 9.00
CA LEU A 127 16.17 16.35 9.64
C LEU A 127 16.83 17.40 10.54
N GLU A 128 16.95 18.65 10.09
CA GLU A 128 17.50 19.76 10.87
C GLU A 128 16.75 19.98 12.19
N ALA A 129 15.42 19.82 12.17
CA ALA A 129 14.58 19.99 13.36
C ALA A 129 14.76 18.89 14.42
N ILE A 130 15.25 17.70 14.02
CA ILE A 130 15.34 16.53 14.90
C ILE A 130 16.76 16.04 15.15
N LYS A 131 17.77 16.47 14.37
CA LYS A 131 19.12 15.90 14.33
C LYS A 131 19.79 15.77 15.70
N ASP A 132 19.62 16.78 16.57
CA ASP A 132 20.24 16.80 17.89
C ASP A 132 19.60 15.82 18.90
N LYS A 133 18.50 15.18 18.52
CA LYS A 133 17.76 14.18 19.31
C LYS A 133 17.86 12.77 18.72
N LEU A 134 18.51 12.61 17.57
CA LEU A 134 18.80 11.29 17.00
C LEU A 134 19.89 10.61 17.82
N THR A 135 19.63 9.35 18.21
CA THR A 135 20.51 8.65 19.17
C THR A 135 21.45 7.65 18.51
N THR A 136 21.12 7.14 17.33
CA THR A 136 21.84 6.05 16.66
C THR A 136 22.47 6.42 15.35
N VAL A 137 21.96 7.47 14.67
CA VAL A 137 22.40 7.88 13.35
C VAL A 137 23.88 8.33 13.37
N LYS A 138 24.69 7.65 12.56
CA LYS A 138 26.15 7.86 12.45
C LYS A 138 26.52 8.62 11.19
N LYS A 139 25.77 8.44 10.10
CA LYS A 139 26.05 8.95 8.77
C LYS A 139 24.79 9.44 8.07
N VAL A 140 24.92 10.53 7.32
CA VAL A 140 23.85 11.11 6.51
C VAL A 140 24.32 11.26 5.06
N VAL A 141 23.59 10.62 4.14
CA VAL A 141 23.82 10.70 2.69
C VAL A 141 22.73 11.54 2.06
N LEU A 142 23.12 12.58 1.34
CA LEU A 142 22.18 13.43 0.62
C LEU A 142 21.73 12.78 -0.68
N ILE A 143 20.43 12.77 -0.93
CA ILE A 143 19.85 12.49 -2.24
C ILE A 143 19.38 13.81 -2.83
N THR A 144 19.80 14.15 -4.04
CA THR A 144 19.32 15.34 -4.74
C THR A 144 19.09 15.04 -6.22
N ASP A 145 18.11 15.74 -6.78
CA ASP A 145 17.83 15.75 -8.22
C ASP A 145 18.52 16.90 -8.94
N ASP A 146 19.16 17.80 -8.21
CA ASP A 146 19.82 19.01 -8.70
C ASP A 146 21.35 18.85 -8.66
N ASP A 147 22.03 19.52 -9.58
CA ASP A 147 23.50 19.52 -9.66
C ASP A 147 24.15 20.25 -8.47
N GLN A 148 23.41 21.14 -7.81
CA GLN A 148 23.88 21.89 -6.66
C GLN A 148 23.34 21.32 -5.35
N ARG A 149 24.22 21.13 -4.38
CA ARG A 149 23.81 20.78 -3.01
C ARG A 149 23.08 21.95 -2.36
N PRO A 150 21.89 21.73 -1.76
CA PRO A 150 21.22 22.77 -1.02
C PRO A 150 22.01 23.17 0.23
N ALA A 151 21.90 24.43 0.64
CA ALA A 151 22.42 24.87 1.94
C ALA A 151 21.64 24.17 3.07
N THR A 152 22.35 23.60 4.03
CA THR A 152 21.74 22.89 5.17
C THR A 152 22.57 23.03 6.44
N LYS A 153 21.90 22.98 7.59
CA LYS A 153 22.53 22.88 8.93
C LYS A 153 22.74 21.41 9.35
N ALA A 154 22.29 20.44 8.55
CA ALA A 154 22.56 19.04 8.79
C ALA A 154 23.99 18.70 8.34
N ASN A 155 24.66 17.84 9.10
CA ASN A 155 25.96 17.33 8.71
C ASN A 155 25.76 16.27 7.63
N ILE A 156 26.09 16.59 6.38
CA ILE A 156 26.04 15.68 5.25
C ILE A 156 27.43 15.09 5.05
N ASP A 157 27.54 13.75 5.11
CA ASP A 157 28.80 13.04 4.89
C ASP A 157 29.17 12.99 3.40
N ILE A 158 28.20 12.68 2.54
CA ILE A 158 28.41 12.54 1.09
C ILE A 158 27.07 12.67 0.34
N GLU A 159 27.12 12.93 -0.97
CA GLU A 159 25.97 12.87 -1.86
C GLU A 159 25.88 11.47 -2.51
N TYR A 160 24.66 10.99 -2.77
CA TYR A 160 24.36 9.63 -3.21
C TYR A 160 25.06 9.25 -4.53
N GLU A 161 24.95 10.06 -5.56
CA GLU A 161 25.56 9.77 -6.87
C GLU A 161 27.09 9.90 -6.81
N GLU A 162 27.62 10.81 -6.01
CA GLU A 162 29.05 10.93 -5.74
C GLU A 162 29.58 9.68 -5.02
N MET A 163 28.85 9.20 -4.02
CA MET A 163 29.17 7.98 -3.28
C MET A 163 29.25 6.76 -4.21
N LEU A 164 28.28 6.62 -5.13
CA LEU A 164 28.27 5.53 -6.10
C LEU A 164 29.41 5.61 -7.11
N ARG A 165 29.75 6.82 -7.60
CA ARG A 165 30.84 6.99 -8.57
C ARG A 165 32.19 6.51 -8.03
N GLY A 166 32.44 6.71 -6.75
CA GLY A 166 33.67 6.28 -6.07
C GLY A 166 33.72 4.78 -5.71
N ALA A 167 32.61 4.07 -5.82
CA ALA A 167 32.51 2.69 -5.35
C ALA A 167 32.77 1.64 -6.45
N SER A 168 33.26 0.47 -6.03
CA SER A 168 33.48 -0.69 -6.93
C SER A 168 32.17 -1.18 -7.55
N ARG A 169 32.25 -1.63 -8.80
CA ARG A 169 31.13 -2.23 -9.55
C ARG A 169 30.82 -3.67 -9.17
N HIS A 170 31.61 -4.26 -8.29
CA HIS A 170 31.43 -5.63 -7.83
C HIS A 170 31.41 -5.67 -6.30
N TYR A 171 30.41 -6.34 -5.76
CA TYR A 171 30.23 -6.63 -4.33
C TYR A 171 29.85 -8.10 -4.18
N ASP A 172 30.55 -8.84 -3.33
CA ASP A 172 30.22 -10.22 -3.03
C ASP A 172 29.07 -10.26 -1.99
N PHE A 173 27.84 -10.40 -2.48
CA PHE A 173 26.67 -10.52 -1.63
C PHE A 173 26.66 -11.86 -0.91
N PRO A 174 26.57 -11.89 0.43
CA PRO A 174 26.60 -13.11 1.21
C PRO A 174 25.36 -13.99 0.93
N ASP A 175 25.52 -15.29 1.17
CA ASP A 175 24.40 -16.22 1.29
C ASP A 175 23.83 -16.10 2.70
N LEU A 176 22.77 -15.32 2.83
CA LEU A 176 22.09 -15.06 4.08
C LEU A 176 21.12 -16.18 4.44
N ASP A 177 20.86 -16.38 5.72
CA ASP A 177 19.69 -17.16 6.17
C ASP A 177 18.41 -16.44 5.70
N GLU A 178 17.47 -17.17 5.12
CA GLU A 178 16.22 -16.62 4.57
C GLU A 178 15.34 -15.93 5.65
N TYR A 179 15.55 -16.21 6.92
CA TYR A 179 14.88 -15.57 8.04
C TYR A 179 15.58 -14.28 8.49
N THR A 180 16.71 -13.90 7.89
CA THR A 180 17.35 -12.60 8.14
C THR A 180 16.35 -11.48 7.89
N LYS A 181 16.23 -10.55 8.85
CA LYS A 181 15.38 -9.37 8.72
C LYS A 181 15.89 -8.50 7.57
N ALA A 182 15.01 -8.20 6.62
CA ALA A 182 15.35 -7.45 5.41
C ALA A 182 14.84 -6.01 5.46
N THR A 183 13.70 -5.78 6.10
CA THR A 183 13.03 -4.48 6.06
C THR A 183 12.26 -4.19 7.34
N THR A 184 12.15 -2.89 7.65
CA THR A 184 11.29 -2.34 8.71
C THR A 184 10.59 -1.09 8.19
N PHE A 185 9.35 -0.88 8.56
CA PHE A 185 8.59 0.34 8.30
C PHE A 185 7.53 0.54 9.38
N TYR A 186 6.93 1.73 9.42
CA TYR A 186 6.00 2.09 10.49
C TYR A 186 4.59 2.34 10.00
N THR A 187 3.62 1.74 10.71
CA THR A 187 2.21 2.03 10.48
C THR A 187 1.80 3.24 11.29
N THR A 188 1.04 4.14 10.67
CA THR A 188 0.35 5.20 11.41
C THR A 188 -0.90 4.58 12.03
N GLY A 189 -0.75 4.03 13.22
CA GLY A 189 -1.90 3.58 14.01
C GLY A 189 -2.84 4.76 14.30
N THR A 190 -4.12 4.48 14.35
CA THR A 190 -5.14 5.49 14.69
C THR A 190 -5.09 5.90 16.16
N THR A 191 -4.33 5.19 16.99
CA THR A 191 -4.18 5.48 18.42
C THR A 191 -2.74 5.16 18.87
N GLY A 192 -2.01 6.18 19.37
CA GLY A 192 -0.68 6.02 19.94
C GLY A 192 0.47 6.20 18.94
N ALA A 193 1.69 5.84 19.38
CA ALA A 193 2.90 5.89 18.57
C ALA A 193 2.83 4.92 17.38
N PRO A 194 3.48 5.24 16.24
CA PRO A 194 3.59 4.33 15.10
C PRO A 194 4.14 2.96 15.51
N LYS A 195 3.60 1.88 14.89
CA LYS A 195 4.05 0.51 15.15
C LYS A 195 5.08 0.10 14.09
N GLY A 196 6.21 -0.44 14.51
CA GLY A 196 7.20 -1.02 13.60
C GLY A 196 6.75 -2.38 13.11
N VAL A 197 6.72 -2.57 11.80
CA VAL A 197 6.47 -3.86 11.13
C VAL A 197 7.74 -4.23 10.38
N TYR A 198 8.11 -5.51 10.41
CA TYR A 198 9.29 -5.98 9.70
C TYR A 198 9.03 -7.29 8.96
N PHE A 199 9.85 -7.54 7.94
CA PHE A 199 9.83 -8.80 7.19
C PHE A 199 11.24 -9.32 6.94
N SER A 200 11.36 -10.64 6.89
CA SER A 200 12.56 -11.35 6.46
C SER A 200 12.63 -11.46 4.94
N HIS A 201 13.77 -11.88 4.41
CA HIS A 201 13.95 -12.22 3.00
C HIS A 201 12.91 -13.23 2.51
N ARG A 202 12.73 -14.34 3.26
CA ARG A 202 11.74 -15.39 2.96
C ARG A 202 10.33 -14.83 2.75
N GLN A 203 9.89 -13.97 3.67
CA GLN A 203 8.56 -13.38 3.62
C GLN A 203 8.37 -12.51 2.37
N LEU A 204 9.34 -11.67 2.03
CA LEU A 204 9.29 -10.82 0.84
C LEU A 204 9.31 -11.65 -0.46
N VAL A 205 10.14 -12.70 -0.54
CA VAL A 205 10.22 -13.57 -1.72
C VAL A 205 8.91 -14.34 -1.91
N LEU A 206 8.35 -14.94 -0.86
CA LEU A 206 7.09 -15.70 -0.96
C LEU A 206 5.90 -14.79 -1.29
N HIS A 207 5.84 -13.60 -0.70
CA HIS A 207 4.82 -12.60 -1.06
C HIS A 207 4.94 -12.20 -2.53
N THR A 208 6.15 -11.90 -3.01
CA THR A 208 6.41 -11.54 -4.40
C THR A 208 5.91 -12.61 -5.37
N GLN A 209 6.23 -13.89 -5.11
CA GLN A 209 5.76 -15.00 -5.94
C GLN A 209 4.24 -15.19 -5.89
N ALA A 210 3.63 -15.13 -4.70
CA ALA A 210 2.19 -15.29 -4.55
C ALA A 210 1.40 -14.16 -5.24
N VAL A 211 1.87 -12.92 -5.14
CA VAL A 211 1.28 -11.77 -5.84
C VAL A 211 1.43 -11.90 -7.36
N LEU A 212 2.63 -12.30 -7.83
CA LEU A 212 2.85 -12.55 -9.26
C LEU A 212 1.89 -13.61 -9.80
N ILE A 213 1.71 -14.74 -9.11
CA ILE A 213 0.77 -15.78 -9.52
C ILE A 213 -0.66 -15.23 -9.50
N GLY A 214 -1.06 -14.51 -8.44
CA GLY A 214 -2.39 -13.91 -8.32
C GLY A 214 -2.72 -12.91 -9.42
N LEU A 215 -1.74 -12.14 -9.88
CA LEU A 215 -1.89 -11.15 -10.95
C LEU A 215 -1.72 -11.72 -12.36
N GLY A 216 -0.92 -12.77 -12.54
CA GLY A 216 -0.50 -13.22 -13.87
C GLY A 216 -1.11 -14.55 -14.33
N ALA A 217 -1.37 -15.51 -13.41
CA ALA A 217 -1.74 -16.86 -13.78
C ALA A 217 -3.24 -17.06 -14.08
N TYR A 218 -4.11 -16.27 -13.43
CA TYR A 218 -5.56 -16.40 -13.63
C TYR A 218 -6.02 -15.58 -14.84
N GLU A 219 -7.01 -16.12 -15.59
CA GLU A 219 -7.61 -15.39 -16.71
C GLU A 219 -8.34 -14.15 -16.20
N SER A 220 -7.87 -12.99 -16.63
CA SER A 220 -8.43 -11.69 -16.25
C SER A 220 -7.98 -10.64 -17.25
N VAL A 221 -8.84 -9.69 -17.54
CA VAL A 221 -8.50 -8.53 -18.38
C VAL A 221 -7.40 -7.65 -17.75
N ALA A 222 -7.27 -7.69 -16.42
CA ALA A 222 -6.32 -6.88 -15.66
C ALA A 222 -5.01 -7.61 -15.31
N ARG A 223 -4.65 -8.67 -16.04
CA ARG A 223 -3.40 -9.43 -15.81
C ARG A 223 -2.17 -8.55 -15.92
N PHE A 224 -1.21 -8.79 -15.02
CA PHE A 224 0.13 -8.24 -15.12
C PHE A 224 1.01 -9.16 -15.95
N ARG A 225 1.56 -8.63 -17.04
CA ARG A 225 2.30 -9.41 -18.05
C ARG A 225 3.70 -8.84 -18.27
N SER A 226 4.59 -9.65 -18.85
CA SER A 226 5.99 -9.26 -19.12
C SER A 226 6.16 -8.09 -20.08
N ASN A 227 5.14 -7.76 -20.87
CA ASN A 227 5.13 -6.59 -21.77
C ASN A 227 4.45 -5.36 -21.17
N ASP A 228 4.03 -5.41 -19.91
CA ASP A 228 3.49 -4.25 -19.23
C ASP A 228 4.58 -3.21 -18.90
N VAL A 229 4.14 -1.98 -18.71
CA VAL A 229 4.95 -0.90 -18.17
C VAL A 229 4.40 -0.52 -16.81
N TYR A 230 5.17 -0.74 -15.78
CA TYR A 230 4.78 -0.54 -14.39
C TYR A 230 5.13 0.85 -13.88
N MET A 231 4.21 1.50 -13.20
CA MET A 231 4.45 2.74 -12.46
C MET A 231 3.71 2.70 -11.10
N PRO A 232 4.43 2.73 -9.96
CA PRO A 232 3.79 2.89 -8.66
C PRO A 232 3.15 4.27 -8.54
N ILE A 233 1.94 4.33 -7.98
CA ILE A 233 1.29 5.57 -7.53
C ILE A 233 0.83 5.37 -6.07
N THR A 234 1.61 4.58 -5.35
CA THR A 234 1.56 4.39 -3.90
C THR A 234 2.98 4.53 -3.38
N PRO A 235 3.23 5.36 -2.35
CA PRO A 235 4.57 5.66 -1.90
C PRO A 235 5.41 4.42 -1.58
N MET A 236 6.66 4.42 -2.01
CA MET A 236 7.59 3.30 -1.80
C MET A 236 7.89 3.06 -0.32
N PHE A 237 7.75 4.06 0.54
CA PHE A 237 7.86 3.87 1.98
C PHE A 237 6.70 3.05 2.57
N HIS A 238 5.54 3.01 1.89
CA HIS A 238 4.35 2.32 2.40
C HIS A 238 4.33 0.86 1.95
N VAL A 239 4.80 -0.03 2.80
CA VAL A 239 4.88 -1.49 2.56
C VAL A 239 5.48 -1.80 1.19
N HIS A 240 6.62 -1.12 0.85
CA HIS A 240 7.37 -1.28 -0.40
C HIS A 240 6.52 -1.04 -1.66
N ALA A 241 5.69 0.03 -1.68
CA ALA A 241 4.68 0.23 -2.74
C ALA A 241 3.88 -1.05 -3.00
N TRP A 242 3.36 -1.66 -1.93
CA TRP A 242 2.60 -2.92 -1.91
C TRP A 242 3.36 -4.14 -2.43
N GLY A 243 4.69 -4.11 -2.40
CA GLY A 243 5.54 -5.20 -2.88
C GLY A 243 5.61 -5.35 -4.40
N ILE A 244 4.85 -4.54 -5.15
CA ILE A 244 4.80 -4.64 -6.62
C ILE A 244 6.15 -4.30 -7.29
N PRO A 245 7.02 -3.41 -6.79
CA PRO A 245 8.37 -3.22 -7.35
C PRO A 245 9.20 -4.51 -7.38
N TYR A 246 9.10 -5.38 -6.37
CA TYR A 246 9.76 -6.69 -6.38
C TYR A 246 9.16 -7.61 -7.47
N VAL A 247 7.83 -7.62 -7.62
CA VAL A 247 7.13 -8.37 -8.67
C VAL A 247 7.55 -7.86 -10.06
N ALA A 248 7.55 -6.55 -10.27
CA ALA A 248 7.94 -5.91 -11.52
C ALA A 248 9.41 -6.21 -11.88
N THR A 249 10.29 -6.21 -10.87
CA THR A 249 11.70 -6.56 -11.05
C THR A 249 11.85 -8.04 -11.42
N LEU A 250 11.21 -8.96 -10.68
CA LEU A 250 11.27 -10.39 -10.99
C LEU A 250 10.80 -10.70 -12.42
N MET A 251 9.80 -9.97 -12.93
CA MET A 251 9.30 -10.12 -14.30
C MET A 251 10.18 -9.43 -15.37
N GLY A 252 11.10 -8.57 -14.97
CA GLY A 252 11.91 -7.78 -15.91
C GLY A 252 11.10 -6.80 -16.75
N VAL A 253 9.98 -6.29 -16.26
CA VAL A 253 9.17 -5.30 -16.98
C VAL A 253 9.79 -3.92 -16.91
N LYS A 254 9.40 -3.04 -17.86
CA LYS A 254 9.77 -1.63 -17.76
C LYS A 254 9.15 -1.02 -16.52
N GLN A 255 9.96 -0.32 -15.71
CA GLN A 255 9.52 0.36 -14.50
C GLN A 255 9.69 1.87 -14.65
N VAL A 256 8.70 2.65 -14.18
CA VAL A 256 8.69 4.11 -14.26
C VAL A 256 8.43 4.67 -12.85
N TYR A 257 9.34 5.45 -12.33
CA TYR A 257 9.25 6.05 -11.00
C TYR A 257 8.95 7.54 -11.10
N PRO A 258 7.81 8.00 -10.55
CA PRO A 258 7.32 9.37 -10.77
C PRO A 258 7.96 10.42 -9.86
N GLY A 259 8.70 10.00 -8.82
CA GLY A 259 9.16 10.93 -7.78
C GLY A 259 8.01 11.43 -6.92
N LYS A 260 7.98 12.71 -6.64
CA LYS A 260 6.85 13.39 -6.00
C LYS A 260 5.59 13.28 -6.88
N TYR A 261 4.45 12.99 -6.25
CA TYR A 261 3.18 12.85 -6.97
C TYR A 261 2.60 14.22 -7.35
N GLU A 262 2.89 14.64 -8.56
CA GLU A 262 2.37 15.84 -9.21
C GLU A 262 1.47 15.41 -10.36
N PRO A 263 0.19 15.82 -10.40
CA PRO A 263 -0.79 15.33 -11.38
C PRO A 263 -0.31 15.43 -12.83
N GLU A 264 0.31 16.55 -13.19
CA GLU A 264 0.84 16.79 -14.55
C GLU A 264 1.98 15.81 -14.88
N MET A 265 2.91 15.55 -13.92
CA MET A 265 4.01 14.63 -14.12
C MET A 265 3.51 13.19 -14.22
N LEU A 266 2.57 12.77 -13.38
CA LEU A 266 1.96 11.45 -13.46
C LEU A 266 1.31 11.23 -14.83
N MET A 267 0.52 12.18 -15.31
CA MET A 267 -0.13 12.09 -16.62
C MET A 267 0.88 12.10 -17.76
N LYS A 268 1.91 12.96 -17.69
CA LYS A 268 3.02 12.98 -18.65
C LYS A 268 3.66 11.60 -18.76
N LEU A 269 4.02 10.98 -17.65
CA LEU A 269 4.68 9.68 -17.61
C LEU A 269 3.76 8.55 -18.10
N ILE A 270 2.47 8.56 -17.71
CA ILE A 270 1.49 7.58 -18.20
C ILE A 270 1.47 7.57 -19.73
N LEU A 271 1.47 8.73 -20.35
CA LEU A 271 1.39 8.88 -21.81
C LEU A 271 2.72 8.61 -22.51
N THR A 272 3.81 9.27 -22.06
CA THR A 272 5.11 9.21 -22.75
C THR A 272 5.78 7.87 -22.60
N GLU A 273 5.68 7.26 -21.40
CA GLU A 273 6.26 5.96 -21.12
C GLU A 273 5.33 4.79 -21.43
N LYS A 274 4.07 5.09 -21.81
CA LYS A 274 3.01 4.12 -22.15
C LYS A 274 2.74 3.17 -20.98
N VAL A 275 2.54 3.75 -19.79
CA VAL A 275 2.26 2.97 -18.57
C VAL A 275 0.97 2.17 -18.75
N THR A 276 1.02 0.89 -18.42
CA THR A 276 -0.11 -0.04 -18.54
C THR A 276 -0.53 -0.66 -17.21
N PHE A 277 0.28 -0.53 -16.16
CA PHE A 277 -0.01 -1.11 -14.87
C PHE A 277 0.41 -0.19 -13.71
N SER A 278 -0.54 0.08 -12.82
CA SER A 278 -0.31 0.91 -11.63
C SER A 278 -1.12 0.40 -10.45
N HIS A 279 -0.88 0.99 -9.29
CA HIS A 279 -1.71 0.81 -8.11
C HIS A 279 -1.76 2.12 -7.31
N CYS A 280 -2.92 2.42 -6.73
CA CYS A 280 -3.08 3.60 -5.91
C CYS A 280 -4.28 3.49 -4.96
N VAL A 281 -4.45 4.50 -4.11
CA VAL A 281 -5.65 4.67 -3.28
C VAL A 281 -6.76 5.38 -4.08
N PRO A 282 -8.06 5.20 -3.71
CA PRO A 282 -9.17 5.80 -4.44
C PRO A 282 -9.06 7.32 -4.63
N THR A 283 -8.51 8.04 -3.65
CA THR A 283 -8.37 9.50 -3.73
C THR A 283 -7.42 9.96 -4.83
N ILE A 284 -6.34 9.22 -5.07
CA ILE A 284 -5.40 9.49 -6.17
C ILE A 284 -6.06 9.15 -7.52
N LEU A 285 -6.73 7.99 -7.61
CA LEU A 285 -7.48 7.65 -8.82
C LEU A 285 -8.50 8.73 -9.16
N HIS A 286 -9.30 9.17 -8.17
CA HIS A 286 -10.28 10.23 -8.34
C HIS A 286 -9.64 11.53 -8.86
N MET A 287 -8.52 11.95 -8.27
CA MET A 287 -7.76 13.13 -8.72
C MET A 287 -7.36 13.01 -10.20
N LEU A 288 -6.85 11.86 -10.62
CA LEU A 288 -6.41 11.63 -12.00
C LEU A 288 -7.59 11.61 -12.99
N VAL A 289 -8.66 10.84 -12.71
CA VAL A 289 -9.79 10.71 -13.64
C VAL A 289 -10.69 11.93 -13.68
N SER A 290 -10.63 12.80 -12.67
CA SER A 290 -11.37 14.07 -12.64
C SER A 290 -10.71 15.17 -13.48
N ASN A 291 -9.47 14.98 -13.92
CA ASN A 291 -8.79 15.95 -14.79
C ASN A 291 -9.45 15.97 -16.18
N PRO A 292 -9.92 17.13 -16.68
CA PRO A 292 -10.60 17.20 -17.98
C PRO A 292 -9.77 16.69 -19.15
N THR A 293 -8.45 16.76 -19.06
CA THR A 293 -7.53 16.28 -20.10
C THR A 293 -7.62 14.77 -20.27
N VAL A 294 -7.89 14.02 -19.21
CA VAL A 294 -7.99 12.55 -19.23
C VAL A 294 -9.08 12.05 -20.17
N LYS A 295 -10.19 12.77 -20.28
CA LYS A 295 -11.31 12.41 -21.19
C LYS A 295 -10.92 12.41 -22.67
N LYS A 296 -9.80 13.02 -23.03
CA LYS A 296 -9.29 13.12 -24.41
C LYS A 296 -8.23 12.07 -24.74
N LEU A 297 -7.87 11.22 -23.76
CA LEU A 297 -6.76 10.29 -23.87
C LEU A 297 -7.27 8.86 -24.03
N ASP A 298 -6.56 8.05 -24.80
CA ASP A 298 -6.76 6.60 -24.83
C ASP A 298 -6.00 5.94 -23.66
N LEU A 299 -6.73 5.58 -22.61
CA LEU A 299 -6.22 4.90 -21.43
C LEU A 299 -6.70 3.43 -21.34
N SER A 300 -7.20 2.87 -22.45
CA SER A 300 -7.79 1.52 -22.49
C SER A 300 -6.81 0.39 -22.12
N LYS A 301 -5.51 0.64 -22.21
CA LYS A 301 -4.46 -0.30 -21.79
C LYS A 301 -4.05 -0.16 -20.32
N TRP A 302 -4.51 0.88 -19.63
CA TRP A 302 -4.10 1.13 -18.27
C TRP A 302 -4.94 0.33 -17.28
N LYS A 303 -4.26 -0.46 -16.44
CA LYS A 303 -4.82 -1.33 -15.40
C LYS A 303 -4.39 -0.81 -14.05
N VAL A 304 -5.32 -0.68 -13.11
CA VAL A 304 -5.04 -0.08 -11.80
C VAL A 304 -5.60 -0.94 -10.67
N ILE A 305 -4.73 -1.37 -9.77
CA ILE A 305 -5.15 -1.95 -8.50
C ILE A 305 -5.50 -0.83 -7.53
N ILE A 306 -6.68 -0.89 -6.94
CA ILE A 306 -7.11 0.05 -5.91
C ILE A 306 -7.14 -0.63 -4.55
N GLY A 307 -6.41 -0.05 -3.61
CA GLY A 307 -6.32 -0.59 -2.25
C GLY A 307 -6.17 0.50 -1.21
N GLY A 308 -5.94 0.07 0.03
CA GLY A 308 -5.79 0.99 1.16
C GLY A 308 -7.11 1.51 1.71
N SER A 309 -8.15 1.62 0.90
CA SER A 309 -9.55 1.82 1.28
C SER A 309 -10.47 1.23 0.21
N ARG A 310 -11.78 1.11 0.53
CA ARG A 310 -12.77 0.57 -0.40
C ARG A 310 -12.82 1.40 -1.68
N LEU A 311 -12.87 0.74 -2.84
CA LEU A 311 -13.14 1.36 -4.13
C LEU A 311 -14.64 1.66 -4.24
N PRO A 312 -15.07 2.94 -4.27
CA PRO A 312 -16.48 3.29 -4.42
C PRO A 312 -17.00 2.89 -5.80
N LYS A 313 -18.23 2.34 -5.86
CA LYS A 313 -18.84 1.90 -7.12
C LYS A 313 -18.94 3.02 -8.15
N GLY A 314 -19.29 4.24 -7.72
CA GLY A 314 -19.35 5.40 -8.60
C GLY A 314 -18.01 5.74 -9.25
N LEU A 315 -16.90 5.66 -8.47
CA LEU A 315 -15.55 5.89 -9.00
C LEU A 315 -15.12 4.77 -9.95
N ALA A 316 -15.41 3.51 -9.61
CA ALA A 316 -15.11 2.37 -10.47
C ALA A 316 -15.80 2.52 -11.84
N LYS A 317 -17.09 2.85 -11.84
CA LYS A 317 -17.88 3.08 -13.06
C LYS A 317 -17.30 4.21 -13.90
N ALA A 318 -17.08 5.38 -13.30
CA ALA A 318 -16.50 6.54 -13.99
C ALA A 318 -15.12 6.24 -14.60
N THR A 319 -14.30 5.45 -13.90
CA THR A 319 -12.97 5.03 -14.36
C THR A 319 -13.08 4.07 -15.56
N MET A 320 -13.94 3.07 -15.46
CA MET A 320 -14.15 2.09 -16.54
C MET A 320 -14.85 2.68 -17.77
N ASP A 321 -15.61 3.76 -17.62
CA ASP A 321 -16.19 4.51 -18.74
C ASP A 321 -15.13 5.28 -19.54
N LEU A 322 -13.96 5.57 -18.94
CA LEU A 322 -12.76 6.08 -19.62
C LEU A 322 -11.91 4.97 -20.27
N GLY A 323 -12.36 3.72 -20.24
CA GLY A 323 -11.63 2.56 -20.77
C GLY A 323 -10.59 1.97 -19.80
N ILE A 324 -10.32 2.61 -18.67
CA ILE A 324 -9.33 2.15 -17.67
C ILE A 324 -9.87 0.91 -16.97
N GLN A 325 -9.02 -0.10 -16.80
CA GLN A 325 -9.38 -1.30 -16.08
C GLN A 325 -9.01 -1.16 -14.61
N VAL A 326 -10.00 -1.25 -13.72
CA VAL A 326 -9.81 -1.05 -12.30
C VAL A 326 -10.38 -2.22 -11.49
N PHE A 327 -9.67 -2.63 -10.46
CA PHE A 327 -10.09 -3.69 -9.54
C PHE A 327 -9.48 -3.48 -8.16
N SER A 328 -10.14 -4.00 -7.14
CA SER A 328 -9.69 -3.86 -5.75
C SER A 328 -8.60 -4.86 -5.39
N GLY A 329 -7.71 -4.44 -4.50
CA GLY A 329 -6.79 -5.29 -3.76
C GLY A 329 -6.87 -4.96 -2.27
N TYR A 330 -6.71 -5.97 -1.42
CA TYR A 330 -6.72 -5.78 0.01
C TYR A 330 -5.49 -6.38 0.67
N GLY A 331 -5.11 -5.74 1.73
CA GLY A 331 -4.05 -6.11 2.63
C GLY A 331 -3.80 -5.03 3.67
N MET A 332 -2.92 -5.32 4.57
CA MET A 332 -2.51 -4.43 5.65
C MET A 332 -0.99 -4.47 5.80
N SER A 333 -0.45 -3.55 6.56
CA SER A 333 1.00 -3.49 6.79
C SER A 333 1.58 -4.82 7.30
N GLU A 334 0.84 -5.48 8.16
CA GLU A 334 1.20 -6.75 8.79
C GLU A 334 1.15 -7.95 7.84
N THR A 335 0.63 -7.76 6.62
CA THR A 335 0.48 -8.84 5.61
C THR A 335 1.34 -8.67 4.36
N CYS A 336 2.28 -7.73 4.30
CA CYS A 336 3.34 -7.52 3.29
C CYS A 336 2.96 -6.92 1.91
N PRO A 337 1.87 -6.24 1.59
CA PRO A 337 0.60 -6.27 2.28
C PRO A 337 -0.45 -7.18 1.62
N VAL A 338 -0.33 -7.48 0.28
CA VAL A 338 -1.42 -8.04 -0.53
C VAL A 338 -1.80 -9.45 -0.10
N ILE A 339 -3.09 -9.66 0.20
CA ILE A 339 -3.64 -10.97 0.53
C ILE A 339 -4.85 -11.34 -0.30
N SER A 340 -5.53 -10.38 -0.92
CA SER A 340 -6.61 -10.68 -1.86
C SER A 340 -6.67 -9.68 -3.02
N LEU A 341 -7.22 -10.14 -4.14
CA LEU A 341 -7.41 -9.38 -5.36
C LEU A 341 -8.81 -9.66 -5.93
N ALA A 342 -9.50 -8.60 -6.35
CA ALA A 342 -10.85 -8.69 -6.90
C ALA A 342 -10.82 -9.08 -8.40
N THR A 343 -10.23 -10.24 -8.69
CA THR A 343 -10.20 -10.78 -10.05
C THR A 343 -11.52 -11.50 -10.38
N LEU A 344 -11.96 -11.43 -11.64
CA LEU A 344 -13.13 -12.16 -12.10
C LEU A 344 -12.77 -13.64 -12.33
N LYS A 345 -13.70 -14.54 -11.98
CA LYS A 345 -13.60 -15.96 -12.36
C LYS A 345 -13.93 -16.12 -13.85
N PRO A 346 -13.47 -17.18 -14.54
CA PRO A 346 -13.68 -17.34 -15.98
C PRO A 346 -15.13 -17.17 -16.43
N HIS A 347 -16.09 -17.77 -15.73
CA HIS A 347 -17.52 -17.68 -16.05
C HIS A 347 -18.13 -16.28 -15.80
N MET A 348 -17.42 -15.36 -15.18
CA MET A 348 -17.85 -13.98 -14.92
C MET A 348 -17.36 -13.01 -16.01
N LEU A 349 -16.46 -13.46 -16.89
CA LEU A 349 -15.91 -12.60 -17.96
C LEU A 349 -16.97 -12.22 -19.00
N ASP A 350 -17.99 -13.05 -19.18
CA ASP A 350 -19.12 -12.79 -20.07
C ASP A 350 -20.31 -12.11 -19.38
N TRP A 351 -20.20 -11.76 -18.10
CA TRP A 351 -21.24 -11.02 -17.40
C TRP A 351 -21.35 -9.58 -17.94
N ASN A 352 -22.53 -8.98 -17.77
CA ASN A 352 -22.69 -7.56 -18.06
C ASN A 352 -21.76 -6.71 -17.14
N LYS A 353 -21.41 -5.52 -17.64
CA LYS A 353 -20.46 -4.61 -16.99
C LYS A 353 -20.84 -4.29 -15.54
N GLU A 354 -22.11 -4.12 -15.24
CA GLU A 354 -22.58 -3.78 -13.88
C GLU A 354 -22.29 -4.91 -12.89
N ASN A 355 -22.59 -6.14 -13.26
CA ASN A 355 -22.31 -7.32 -12.44
C ASN A 355 -20.80 -7.57 -12.28
N GLN A 356 -20.00 -7.28 -13.31
CA GLN A 356 -18.54 -7.33 -13.20
C GLN A 356 -18.02 -6.29 -12.22
N ILE A 357 -18.51 -5.05 -12.28
CA ILE A 357 -18.14 -3.97 -11.36
C ILE A 357 -18.43 -4.39 -9.91
N ASP A 358 -19.59 -4.99 -9.64
CA ASP A 358 -19.95 -5.43 -8.29
C ASP A 358 -18.95 -6.44 -7.71
N LYS A 359 -18.32 -7.27 -8.54
CA LYS A 359 -17.24 -8.17 -8.11
C LYS A 359 -15.88 -7.48 -8.02
N LEU A 360 -15.55 -6.60 -8.96
CA LEU A 360 -14.26 -5.91 -9.01
C LEU A 360 -14.06 -4.89 -7.89
N ILE A 361 -15.13 -4.40 -7.26
CA ILE A 361 -15.07 -3.49 -6.09
C ILE A 361 -15.10 -4.22 -4.75
N MET A 362 -15.30 -5.56 -4.72
CA MET A 362 -15.18 -6.35 -3.51
C MET A 362 -13.72 -6.39 -3.04
N THR A 363 -13.50 -6.82 -1.82
CA THR A 363 -12.14 -7.05 -1.29
C THR A 363 -11.40 -8.14 -2.08
N GLY A 364 -12.14 -9.08 -2.65
CA GLY A 364 -11.67 -10.02 -3.65
C GLY A 364 -11.43 -11.44 -3.13
N LEU A 365 -10.73 -12.22 -3.95
CA LEU A 365 -10.36 -13.60 -3.66
C LEU A 365 -8.98 -13.65 -3.00
N PRO A 366 -8.74 -14.52 -2.01
CA PRO A 366 -7.39 -14.76 -1.48
C PRO A 366 -6.40 -15.11 -2.61
N ILE A 367 -5.22 -14.50 -2.59
CA ILE A 367 -4.14 -14.90 -3.50
C ILE A 367 -3.55 -16.26 -3.06
N PRO A 368 -2.78 -16.95 -3.93
CA PRO A 368 -2.19 -18.23 -3.59
C PRO A 368 -1.46 -18.23 -2.24
N LEU A 369 -1.56 -19.32 -1.50
CA LEU A 369 -1.00 -19.55 -0.16
C LEU A 369 -1.66 -18.74 0.98
N VAL A 370 -2.68 -17.95 0.72
CA VAL A 370 -3.47 -17.30 1.76
C VAL A 370 -4.63 -18.19 2.16
N TYR A 371 -4.74 -18.46 3.46
CA TYR A 371 -5.92 -19.07 4.05
C TYR A 371 -6.66 -18.01 4.87
N ALA A 372 -7.88 -17.68 4.46
CA ALA A 372 -8.73 -16.67 5.05
C ALA A 372 -10.05 -17.28 5.52
N LYS A 373 -10.53 -16.87 6.68
CA LYS A 373 -11.87 -17.19 7.19
C LYS A 373 -12.41 -16.07 8.06
N ILE A 374 -13.71 -16.08 8.31
CA ILE A 374 -14.39 -15.15 9.21
C ILE A 374 -14.84 -15.88 10.48
N VAL A 375 -14.66 -15.22 11.64
CA VAL A 375 -15.02 -15.79 12.94
C VAL A 375 -15.90 -14.86 13.76
N ASP A 376 -16.78 -15.44 14.57
CA ASP A 376 -17.55 -14.71 15.56
C ASP A 376 -16.70 -14.32 16.79
N ARG A 377 -17.28 -13.60 17.75
CA ARG A 377 -16.59 -13.18 18.99
C ARG A 377 -16.08 -14.34 19.84
N SER A 378 -16.62 -15.55 19.67
CA SER A 378 -16.18 -16.76 20.37
C SER A 378 -15.07 -17.49 19.62
N GLY A 379 -14.64 -17.00 18.43
CA GLY A 379 -13.64 -17.61 17.56
C GLY A 379 -14.19 -18.75 16.70
N ARG A 380 -15.52 -18.97 16.66
CA ARG A 380 -16.14 -19.96 15.79
C ARG A 380 -16.30 -19.41 14.38
N GLU A 381 -16.05 -20.25 13.40
CA GLU A 381 -16.19 -19.90 11.98
C GLU A 381 -17.65 -19.59 11.63
N VAL A 382 -17.85 -18.52 10.86
CA VAL A 382 -19.16 -18.04 10.40
C VAL A 382 -19.41 -18.52 8.98
N LEU A 383 -20.68 -18.71 8.60
CA LEU A 383 -21.06 -19.18 7.27
C LEU A 383 -20.63 -18.21 6.15
N HIS A 384 -20.14 -18.78 5.06
CA HIS A 384 -19.76 -18.05 3.85
C HIS A 384 -20.95 -17.94 2.88
N ASN A 385 -21.98 -17.17 3.31
CA ASN A 385 -23.23 -17.00 2.56
C ASN A 385 -23.41 -15.59 1.98
N GLY A 386 -22.40 -14.71 2.15
CA GLY A 386 -22.44 -13.30 1.71
C GLY A 386 -23.18 -12.35 2.67
N GLU A 387 -23.87 -12.87 3.66
CA GLU A 387 -24.68 -12.09 4.62
C GLU A 387 -24.06 -12.10 6.02
N SER A 388 -23.71 -13.30 6.49
CA SER A 388 -23.12 -13.47 7.82
C SER A 388 -21.76 -12.80 7.91
N THR A 389 -21.55 -12.01 8.98
CA THR A 389 -20.33 -11.23 9.19
C THR A 389 -19.52 -11.75 10.38
N GLY A 390 -18.22 -11.64 10.29
CA GLY A 390 -17.28 -11.98 11.36
C GLY A 390 -15.96 -11.25 11.20
N GLU A 391 -15.07 -11.36 12.18
CA GLU A 391 -13.72 -10.82 12.06
C GLU A 391 -12.93 -11.68 11.06
N LEU A 392 -12.31 -11.03 10.07
CA LEU A 392 -11.42 -11.68 9.12
C LEU A 392 -10.12 -12.10 9.82
N ILE A 393 -9.78 -13.38 9.73
CA ILE A 393 -8.53 -13.93 10.24
C ILE A 393 -7.77 -14.67 9.16
N LEU A 394 -6.44 -14.64 9.23
CA LEU A 394 -5.57 -15.03 8.13
C LEU A 394 -4.46 -15.97 8.55
N ARG A 395 -4.01 -16.80 7.60
CA ARG A 395 -2.71 -17.49 7.58
C ARG A 395 -2.08 -17.31 6.22
N ALA A 396 -0.81 -16.96 6.18
CA ALA A 396 0.03 -16.96 4.99
C ALA A 396 1.50 -17.06 5.42
N PRO A 397 2.40 -17.56 4.57
CA PRO A 397 3.80 -17.79 4.96
C PRO A 397 4.64 -16.51 5.05
N TRP A 398 4.05 -15.35 4.78
CA TRP A 398 4.74 -14.04 4.79
C TRP A 398 4.16 -13.04 5.79
N LEU A 399 3.24 -13.41 6.67
CA LEU A 399 2.68 -12.47 7.66
C LEU A 399 3.76 -12.07 8.66
N THR A 400 3.74 -10.81 9.13
CA THR A 400 4.67 -10.38 10.17
C THR A 400 4.50 -11.21 11.44
N GLU A 401 5.58 -11.58 12.07
CA GLU A 401 5.55 -12.41 13.29
C GLU A 401 5.16 -11.59 14.51
N THR A 402 5.72 -10.39 14.61
CA THR A 402 5.50 -9.48 15.74
C THR A 402 5.62 -8.03 15.30
N TYR A 403 5.13 -7.09 16.12
CA TYR A 403 5.56 -5.70 16.02
C TYR A 403 6.96 -5.54 16.60
N PHE A 404 7.80 -4.74 15.94
CA PHE A 404 9.17 -4.49 16.34
C PHE A 404 9.22 -3.85 17.74
N ASN A 405 9.93 -4.47 18.68
CA ASN A 405 10.08 -4.05 20.08
C ASN A 405 8.75 -3.74 20.80
N ASP A 406 7.64 -4.44 20.44
CA ASP A 406 6.32 -4.17 20.99
C ASP A 406 5.52 -5.46 21.26
N PRO A 407 5.91 -6.21 22.32
CA PRO A 407 5.27 -7.48 22.63
C PRO A 407 3.80 -7.32 23.07
N GLU A 408 3.44 -6.20 23.70
CA GLU A 408 2.07 -5.99 24.20
C GLU A 408 1.07 -5.85 23.06
N ARG A 409 1.37 -4.99 22.06
CA ARG A 409 0.48 -4.87 20.90
C ARG A 409 0.53 -6.09 19.98
N THR A 410 1.58 -6.90 20.06
CA THR A 410 1.70 -8.17 19.32
C THR A 410 0.72 -9.23 19.81
N LYS A 411 0.38 -9.26 21.12
CA LYS A 411 -0.57 -10.21 21.70
C LYS A 411 -1.95 -10.15 21.06
N ASP A 412 -2.37 -8.96 20.62
CA ASP A 412 -3.66 -8.76 19.95
C ASP A 412 -3.67 -9.23 18.49
N LEU A 413 -2.47 -9.28 17.87
CA LEU A 413 -2.32 -9.63 16.47
C LEU A 413 -2.52 -11.13 16.21
N TRP A 414 -2.05 -12.01 17.13
CA TRP A 414 -2.05 -13.44 16.95
C TRP A 414 -2.85 -14.18 18.04
N LYS A 415 -3.81 -15.02 17.62
CA LYS A 415 -4.58 -15.89 18.53
C LYS A 415 -4.75 -17.26 17.89
N GLY A 416 -4.33 -18.32 18.59
CA GLY A 416 -4.45 -19.70 18.10
C GLY A 416 -3.76 -19.97 16.76
N GLY A 417 -2.68 -19.25 16.46
CA GLY A 417 -1.92 -19.37 15.20
C GLY A 417 -2.63 -18.72 13.99
N TRP A 418 -3.56 -17.80 14.22
CA TRP A 418 -4.20 -16.96 13.23
C TRP A 418 -3.89 -15.49 13.48
N LEU A 419 -3.62 -14.75 12.40
CA LEU A 419 -3.53 -13.30 12.44
C LEU A 419 -4.94 -12.70 12.42
N TYR A 420 -5.26 -11.88 13.41
CA TYR A 420 -6.51 -11.15 13.53
C TYR A 420 -6.37 -9.77 12.90
N THR A 421 -7.17 -9.49 11.86
CA THR A 421 -7.00 -8.26 11.07
C THR A 421 -7.62 -7.03 11.73
N GLY A 422 -8.59 -7.22 12.61
CA GLY A 422 -9.45 -6.14 13.14
C GLY A 422 -10.45 -5.62 12.12
N ASP A 423 -10.57 -6.27 10.96
CA ASP A 423 -11.55 -5.94 9.92
C ASP A 423 -12.72 -6.93 9.97
N VAL A 424 -13.95 -6.41 9.92
CA VAL A 424 -15.19 -7.20 9.84
C VAL A 424 -15.49 -7.46 8.37
N ALA A 425 -15.77 -8.72 8.04
CA ALA A 425 -16.02 -9.15 6.67
C ALA A 425 -17.17 -10.14 6.57
N ASN A 426 -17.72 -10.27 5.38
CA ASN A 426 -18.43 -11.47 4.94
C ASN A 426 -17.66 -12.15 3.80
N ILE A 427 -17.99 -13.40 3.53
CA ILE A 427 -17.48 -14.16 2.39
C ILE A 427 -18.69 -14.72 1.65
N ASP A 428 -18.77 -14.48 0.35
CA ASP A 428 -19.87 -14.99 -0.45
C ASP A 428 -19.66 -16.48 -0.84
N PRO A 429 -20.70 -17.19 -1.34
CA PRO A 429 -20.58 -18.59 -1.78
C PRO A 429 -19.56 -18.79 -2.92
N ALA A 430 -19.21 -17.75 -3.65
CA ALA A 430 -18.16 -17.77 -4.67
C ALA A 430 -16.74 -17.56 -4.09
N GLY A 431 -16.60 -17.33 -2.77
CA GLY A 431 -15.34 -17.15 -2.07
C GLY A 431 -14.81 -15.72 -2.05
N TYR A 432 -15.56 -14.75 -2.57
CA TYR A 432 -15.15 -13.35 -2.50
C TYR A 432 -15.32 -12.79 -1.09
N ILE A 433 -14.25 -12.25 -0.56
CA ILE A 433 -14.23 -11.50 0.69
C ILE A 433 -14.79 -10.10 0.42
N GLN A 434 -15.60 -9.60 1.33
CA GLN A 434 -16.05 -8.23 1.38
C GLN A 434 -15.82 -7.66 2.77
N ILE A 435 -14.87 -6.74 2.93
CA ILE A 435 -14.74 -5.96 4.15
C ILE A 435 -15.98 -5.07 4.27
N THR A 436 -16.71 -5.25 5.34
CA THR A 436 -17.91 -4.48 5.64
C THR A 436 -17.61 -3.27 6.53
N ASP A 437 -16.65 -3.41 7.44
CA ASP A 437 -16.16 -2.30 8.26
C ASP A 437 -14.88 -2.68 9.03
N ARG A 438 -14.38 -1.75 9.85
CA ARG A 438 -13.43 -2.04 10.91
C ARG A 438 -14.14 -2.21 12.22
N THR A 439 -13.69 -3.11 13.07
CA THR A 439 -14.23 -3.34 14.42
C THR A 439 -14.34 -2.03 15.23
N LYS A 440 -13.46 -1.05 14.94
CA LYS A 440 -13.41 0.27 15.58
C LYS A 440 -14.30 1.34 14.93
N ASP A 441 -14.73 1.13 13.69
CA ASP A 441 -15.44 2.12 12.87
C ASP A 441 -16.93 1.77 12.64
N VAL A 442 -17.33 0.53 12.96
CA VAL A 442 -18.72 0.08 12.93
C VAL A 442 -19.57 1.00 13.82
N ILE A 443 -20.68 1.49 13.27
CA ILE A 443 -21.62 2.37 13.98
C ILE A 443 -22.62 1.50 14.74
N LYS A 444 -22.74 1.70 16.05
CA LYS A 444 -23.54 0.86 16.96
C LYS A 444 -24.86 1.53 17.28
N THR A 445 -25.88 1.28 16.47
CA THR A 445 -27.20 1.89 16.61
C THR A 445 -28.20 0.90 17.23
N GLY A 446 -28.65 1.15 18.46
CA GLY A 446 -29.66 0.33 19.12
C GLY A 446 -29.27 -1.14 19.32
N GLY A 447 -27.96 -1.42 19.49
CA GLY A 447 -27.45 -2.78 19.61
C GLY A 447 -27.11 -3.44 18.27
N GLU A 448 -27.53 -2.86 17.15
CA GLU A 448 -27.27 -3.33 15.80
C GLU A 448 -26.07 -2.62 15.16
N TRP A 449 -25.43 -3.28 14.23
CA TRP A 449 -24.25 -2.77 13.55
C TRP A 449 -24.60 -2.20 12.17
N ILE A 450 -24.16 -0.97 11.91
CA ILE A 450 -24.28 -0.31 10.62
C ILE A 450 -22.88 -0.15 10.04
N SER A 451 -22.68 -0.64 8.84
CA SER A 451 -21.41 -0.46 8.12
C SER A 451 -21.24 0.97 7.67
N SER A 452 -20.21 1.65 8.18
CA SER A 452 -19.83 2.97 7.74
C SER A 452 -19.38 2.96 6.28
N LEU A 453 -18.68 1.91 5.84
CA LEU A 453 -18.23 1.74 4.47
C LEU A 453 -19.37 1.51 3.48
N GLU A 454 -20.46 0.84 3.91
CA GLU A 454 -21.64 0.67 3.06
C GLU A 454 -22.36 1.99 2.83
N LEU A 455 -22.52 2.80 3.88
CA LEU A 455 -23.11 4.14 3.74
C LEU A 455 -22.29 5.03 2.80
N GLU A 456 -20.95 4.99 2.91
CA GLU A 456 -20.03 5.70 2.02
C GLU A 456 -20.17 5.24 0.57
N ASN A 457 -20.25 3.92 0.35
CA ASN A 457 -20.41 3.35 -0.98
C ASN A 457 -21.74 3.74 -1.62
N LEU A 458 -22.84 3.69 -0.88
CA LEU A 458 -24.16 4.02 -1.40
C LEU A 458 -24.27 5.50 -1.76
N ILE A 459 -23.83 6.41 -0.88
CA ILE A 459 -23.90 7.85 -1.15
C ILE A 459 -22.96 8.28 -2.30
N SER A 460 -21.84 7.56 -2.50
CA SER A 460 -20.92 7.83 -3.61
C SER A 460 -21.53 7.62 -5.01
N GLN A 461 -22.68 6.92 -5.09
CA GLN A 461 -23.41 6.71 -6.34
C GLN A 461 -24.25 7.93 -6.75
N HIS A 462 -24.42 8.92 -5.86
CA HIS A 462 -25.07 10.17 -6.19
C HIS A 462 -24.18 11.03 -7.06
N GLU A 463 -24.69 11.51 -8.20
CA GLU A 463 -23.91 12.26 -9.22
C GLU A 463 -23.18 13.50 -8.68
N ALA A 464 -23.78 14.15 -7.68
CA ALA A 464 -23.21 15.35 -7.05
C ALA A 464 -22.08 15.05 -6.07
N VAL A 465 -21.89 13.80 -5.64
CA VAL A 465 -20.92 13.44 -4.60
C VAL A 465 -19.55 13.15 -5.21
N SER A 466 -18.52 13.84 -4.71
CA SER A 466 -17.13 13.56 -5.07
C SER A 466 -16.45 12.66 -4.05
N GLU A 467 -16.66 12.91 -2.76
CA GLU A 467 -16.15 12.10 -1.64
C GLU A 467 -17.17 12.02 -0.50
N ALA A 468 -17.12 10.94 0.27
CA ALA A 468 -17.94 10.78 1.45
C ALA A 468 -17.23 10.01 2.55
N ALA A 469 -17.59 10.30 3.80
CA ALA A 469 -17.20 9.55 4.98
C ALA A 469 -18.40 9.38 5.92
N ALA A 470 -18.53 8.22 6.55
CA ALA A 470 -19.53 7.95 7.57
C ALA A 470 -18.86 7.67 8.92
N ILE A 471 -19.37 8.30 9.98
CA ILE A 471 -18.94 8.06 11.35
C ILE A 471 -20.16 7.87 12.27
N GLY A 472 -19.99 7.13 13.37
CA GLY A 472 -20.94 7.12 14.47
C GLY A 472 -20.78 8.37 15.31
N ILE A 473 -21.89 9.01 15.64
CA ILE A 473 -21.96 10.10 16.60
C ILE A 473 -22.85 9.69 17.75
N PRO A 474 -22.59 10.14 19.00
CA PRO A 474 -23.41 9.81 20.17
C PRO A 474 -24.87 10.17 19.97
N ASP A 475 -25.79 9.29 20.46
CA ASP A 475 -27.22 9.47 20.47
C ASP A 475 -27.81 8.89 21.78
N ASP A 476 -28.56 9.70 22.51
CA ASP A 476 -29.09 9.33 23.84
C ASP A 476 -30.02 8.10 23.82
N LYS A 477 -30.72 7.88 22.70
CA LYS A 477 -31.67 6.78 22.55
C LYS A 477 -31.05 5.53 21.95
N TRP A 478 -30.14 5.70 20.98
CA TRP A 478 -29.65 4.61 20.13
C TRP A 478 -28.20 4.24 20.42
N GLY A 479 -27.51 4.95 21.34
CA GLY A 479 -26.08 4.84 21.60
C GLY A 479 -25.26 5.60 20.57
N GLU A 480 -25.35 5.21 19.32
CA GLU A 480 -24.76 5.94 18.18
C GLU A 480 -25.76 6.06 17.03
N ARG A 481 -25.62 7.14 16.24
CA ARG A 481 -26.30 7.32 14.96
C ARG A 481 -25.30 7.68 13.88
N PRO A 482 -25.53 7.25 12.62
CA PRO A 482 -24.65 7.60 11.53
C PRO A 482 -24.74 9.08 11.16
N LEU A 483 -23.57 9.72 11.02
CA LEU A 483 -23.38 11.01 10.38
C LEU A 483 -22.68 10.78 9.04
N LEU A 484 -23.26 11.24 7.93
CA LEU A 484 -22.63 11.31 6.62
C LEU A 484 -21.99 12.68 6.39
N ILE A 485 -20.69 12.68 6.10
CA ILE A 485 -19.90 13.84 5.76
C ILE A 485 -19.58 13.74 4.26
N VAL A 486 -19.96 14.75 3.48
CA VAL A 486 -19.98 14.69 2.03
C VAL A 486 -19.25 15.89 1.43
N VAL A 487 -18.42 15.66 0.43
CA VAL A 487 -17.85 16.68 -0.44
C VAL A 487 -18.62 16.63 -1.76
N LEU A 488 -19.22 17.73 -2.15
CA LEU A 488 -19.91 17.86 -3.43
C LEU A 488 -18.92 18.24 -4.55
N ARG A 489 -19.25 17.81 -5.75
CA ARG A 489 -18.56 18.30 -6.95
C ARG A 489 -18.85 19.79 -7.14
N PRO A 490 -17.89 20.59 -7.66
CA PRO A 490 -18.02 22.05 -7.73
C PRO A 490 -19.32 22.52 -8.42
N GLU A 491 -19.75 21.82 -9.48
CA GLU A 491 -20.95 22.14 -10.25
C GLU A 491 -22.28 21.90 -9.53
N TYR A 492 -22.25 21.25 -8.35
CA TYR A 492 -23.44 20.92 -7.55
C TYR A 492 -23.49 21.63 -6.20
N LYS A 493 -22.48 22.44 -5.82
CA LYS A 493 -22.37 23.05 -4.48
C LYS A 493 -23.63 23.83 -4.05
N ASP A 494 -24.30 24.51 -5.00
CA ASP A 494 -25.48 25.32 -4.72
C ASP A 494 -26.80 24.64 -5.19
N LYS A 495 -26.74 23.39 -5.66
CA LYS A 495 -27.88 22.69 -6.27
C LYS A 495 -28.37 21.51 -5.44
N VAL A 496 -27.52 20.96 -4.60
CA VAL A 496 -27.82 19.76 -3.80
C VAL A 496 -27.62 20.06 -2.32
N GLY A 497 -28.63 19.79 -1.53
CA GLY A 497 -28.59 19.98 -0.08
C GLY A 497 -28.79 18.67 0.71
N ASN A 498 -28.77 18.80 2.04
CA ASN A 498 -28.89 17.63 2.94
C ASN A 498 -30.18 16.82 2.71
N LYS A 499 -31.29 17.48 2.34
CA LYS A 499 -32.57 16.81 2.07
C LYS A 499 -32.53 15.92 0.82
N ASP A 500 -31.77 16.33 -0.20
CA ASP A 500 -31.64 15.57 -1.44
C ASP A 500 -30.81 14.31 -1.19
N LEU A 501 -29.70 14.45 -0.47
CA LEU A 501 -28.85 13.34 -0.03
C LEU A 501 -29.62 12.34 0.85
N GLN A 502 -30.43 12.84 1.79
CA GLN A 502 -31.26 12.01 2.67
C GLN A 502 -32.30 11.23 1.86
N LYS A 503 -33.00 11.90 0.93
CA LYS A 503 -33.97 11.25 0.03
C LYS A 503 -33.32 10.17 -0.82
N PHE A 504 -32.10 10.43 -1.33
CA PHE A 504 -31.33 9.47 -2.09
C PHE A 504 -30.98 8.22 -1.25
N MET A 505 -30.47 8.40 -0.02
CA MET A 505 -30.15 7.30 0.87
C MET A 505 -31.39 6.52 1.33
N ALA A 506 -32.51 7.20 1.53
CA ALA A 506 -33.78 6.56 1.91
C ALA A 506 -34.31 5.58 0.83
N ASN A 507 -33.96 5.78 -0.45
CA ASN A 507 -34.35 4.84 -1.51
C ASN A 507 -33.66 3.49 -1.33
N PHE A 508 -32.40 3.45 -0.92
CA PHE A 508 -31.69 2.20 -0.65
C PHE A 508 -32.28 1.42 0.53
N ALA A 509 -32.88 2.10 1.51
CA ALA A 509 -33.62 1.44 2.57
C ALA A 509 -34.94 0.83 2.06
N LYS A 510 -35.62 1.46 1.10
CA LYS A 510 -36.81 0.89 0.44
C LYS A 510 -36.46 -0.34 -0.41
N GLU A 511 -35.28 -0.33 -1.02
CA GLU A 511 -34.72 -1.44 -1.81
C GLU A 511 -34.15 -2.58 -0.93
N GLY A 512 -34.16 -2.42 0.39
CA GLY A 512 -33.60 -3.41 1.33
C GLY A 512 -32.08 -3.51 1.38
N LYS A 513 -31.36 -2.55 0.76
CA LYS A 513 -29.88 -2.53 0.76
C LYS A 513 -29.29 -2.09 2.09
N ILE A 514 -30.00 -1.24 2.84
CA ILE A 514 -29.68 -0.89 4.23
C ILE A 514 -30.94 -0.98 5.08
N PRO A 515 -30.81 -1.31 6.37
CA PRO A 515 -31.96 -1.28 7.27
C PRO A 515 -32.48 0.16 7.44
N LYS A 516 -33.77 0.33 7.72
CA LYS A 516 -34.37 1.66 7.91
C LYS A 516 -33.68 2.49 8.99
N TYR A 517 -33.25 1.85 10.08
CA TYR A 517 -32.50 2.51 11.16
C TYR A 517 -31.06 2.86 10.74
N GLY A 518 -30.56 2.29 9.65
CA GLY A 518 -29.23 2.58 9.08
C GLY A 518 -29.20 3.84 8.21
N VAL A 519 -30.36 4.39 7.85
CA VAL A 519 -30.39 5.66 7.09
C VAL A 519 -29.88 6.78 8.00
N PRO A 520 -28.85 7.54 7.58
CA PRO A 520 -28.36 8.65 8.38
C PRO A 520 -29.42 9.74 8.58
N ASP A 521 -29.50 10.25 9.79
CA ASP A 521 -30.37 11.40 10.10
C ASP A 521 -29.64 12.73 9.86
N ARG A 522 -28.32 12.71 9.90
CA ARG A 522 -27.48 13.91 9.80
C ARG A 522 -26.55 13.80 8.59
N TYR A 523 -26.48 14.90 7.85
CA TYR A 523 -25.60 15.07 6.69
C TYR A 523 -24.85 16.38 6.87
N LEU A 524 -23.54 16.36 6.58
CA LEU A 524 -22.69 17.53 6.65
C LEU A 524 -21.96 17.69 5.32
N ILE A 525 -22.24 18.78 4.61
CA ILE A 525 -21.54 19.13 3.39
C ILE A 525 -20.31 19.96 3.77
N VAL A 526 -19.14 19.51 3.34
CA VAL A 526 -17.83 20.13 3.65
C VAL A 526 -17.02 20.33 2.38
N ASP A 527 -16.00 21.21 2.44
CA ASP A 527 -15.09 21.44 1.31
C ASP A 527 -14.02 20.36 1.15
N GLY A 528 -13.76 19.57 2.18
CA GLY A 528 -12.77 18.48 2.14
C GLY A 528 -12.86 17.56 3.34
N ILE A 529 -12.45 16.31 3.15
CA ILE A 529 -12.39 15.28 4.19
C ILE A 529 -10.93 15.06 4.59
N PRO A 530 -10.59 15.13 5.91
CA PRO A 530 -9.23 14.90 6.37
C PRO A 530 -8.72 13.51 6.01
N LYS A 531 -7.45 13.43 5.59
CA LYS A 531 -6.77 12.20 5.18
C LYS A 531 -5.64 11.86 6.15
N THR A 532 -5.31 10.58 6.21
CA THR A 532 -4.08 10.10 6.86
C THR A 532 -2.87 10.39 5.96
N SER A 533 -1.65 10.20 6.49
CA SER A 533 -0.40 10.35 5.75
C SER A 533 -0.30 9.46 4.48
N VAL A 534 -1.09 8.42 4.39
CA VAL A 534 -1.15 7.51 3.23
C VAL A 534 -2.39 7.73 2.34
N GLY A 535 -3.11 8.85 2.54
CA GLY A 535 -4.25 9.23 1.69
C GLY A 535 -5.58 8.56 2.03
N LYS A 536 -5.69 7.83 3.14
CA LYS A 536 -6.95 7.23 3.63
C LYS A 536 -7.77 8.26 4.40
N ILE A 537 -9.10 8.14 4.40
CA ILE A 537 -9.99 8.96 5.23
C ILE A 537 -9.61 8.81 6.70
N ASN A 538 -9.43 9.94 7.39
CA ASN A 538 -9.09 9.97 8.82
C ASN A 538 -10.35 10.08 9.69
N LYS A 539 -11.04 8.96 9.91
CA LYS A 539 -12.29 8.91 10.72
C LYS A 539 -12.09 9.36 12.16
N ILE A 540 -10.89 9.22 12.72
CA ILE A 540 -10.60 9.73 14.08
C ILE A 540 -10.65 11.23 14.13
N GLN A 541 -10.01 11.89 13.15
CA GLN A 541 -10.09 13.34 13.07
C GLN A 541 -11.51 13.82 12.80
N LEU A 542 -12.28 13.09 11.98
CA LEU A 542 -13.69 13.39 11.77
C LEU A 542 -14.51 13.28 13.05
N ARG A 543 -14.29 12.22 13.87
CA ARG A 543 -14.96 12.09 15.19
C ARG A 543 -14.56 13.19 16.16
N LYS A 544 -13.31 13.69 16.11
CA LYS A 544 -12.88 14.83 16.93
C LYS A 544 -13.51 16.15 16.50
N LEU A 545 -13.80 16.31 15.22
CA LEU A 545 -14.37 17.54 14.66
C LEU A 545 -15.89 17.59 14.75
N TYR A 546 -16.55 16.45 14.65
CA TYR A 546 -18.00 16.38 14.40
C TYR A 546 -18.73 15.34 15.27
N GLY A 547 -18.01 14.51 16.05
CA GLY A 547 -18.52 13.48 16.93
C GLY A 547 -18.92 13.94 18.34
#